data_eaf279ab2c5f9a5f1b7e3e284e2290f1
#
_entry.id   eaf279ab2c5f9a5f1b7e3e284e2290f1
#
_cell.length_a   1.000
_cell.length_b   1.000
_cell.length_c   1.000
_cell.angle_alpha   90.00
_cell.angle_beta   90.00
_cell.angle_gamma   90.00
#
_symmetry.space_group_name_H-M   'P 1'
#
loop_
_entity.id
_entity.type
_entity.pdbx_description
1 polymer ?
#
loop_
_entity_poly.entity_id
_entity_poly.type
_entity_poly.pdbx_seq_one_letter_code
_entity_poly.pdbx_strand_id
1 'polypeptide(L)'
;AGLSGANVLVAPNFAIGAVLMMRFAAEAAALMPSAEIVELHHDKKLDAPSGTAARTAELMKDSSGNDVPIHSVRLPGLVAHQEVIFGGTGETLTIRHDALDRASFMPGVLLAIRRVAGLPTSPVVGLENLL
;
A
#
# COMPACT_ATOMS: atom_id res chain seq x y z
N ALA A 1 2.92 20.16 -7.21
CA ALA A 1 4.01 20.71 -7.10
C ALA A 1 4.08 22.21 -7.20
N GLY A 2 4.48 22.83 -8.28
CA GLY A 2 4.60 24.28 -8.34
C GLY A 2 5.93 24.82 -7.76
N LEU A 3 6.84 23.95 -7.37
CA LEU A 3 8.19 24.32 -6.97
C LEU A 3 9.12 24.20 -8.16
N SER A 4 9.55 25.36 -8.69
CA SER A 4 10.48 25.38 -9.82
C SER A 4 11.83 24.79 -9.41
N GLY A 5 12.36 23.86 -10.21
CA GLY A 5 13.66 23.24 -10.00
C GLY A 5 13.71 22.16 -8.90
N ALA A 6 12.57 21.78 -8.33
CA ALA A 6 12.49 20.74 -7.30
C ALA A 6 11.51 19.65 -7.71
N ASN A 7 11.84 18.42 -7.38
CA ASN A 7 10.94 17.26 -7.53
C ASN A 7 10.22 16.96 -6.23
N VAL A 8 9.01 16.43 -6.33
CA VAL A 8 8.17 16.08 -5.18
C VAL A 8 7.73 14.63 -5.32
N LEU A 9 7.89 13.86 -4.25
CA LEU A 9 7.38 12.51 -4.09
C LEU A 9 6.40 12.50 -2.93
N VAL A 10 5.21 11.98 -3.18
CA VAL A 10 4.19 11.76 -2.16
C VAL A 10 3.88 10.27 -2.11
N ALA A 11 3.87 9.68 -0.93
CA ALA A 11 3.57 8.26 -0.77
C ALA A 11 2.65 8.03 0.43
N PRO A 12 1.60 7.20 0.29
CA PRO A 12 0.74 6.84 1.41
C PRO A 12 1.45 5.95 2.43
N ASN A 13 2.53 5.28 2.01
CA ASN A 13 3.33 4.42 2.87
C ASN A 13 4.79 4.39 2.39
N PHE A 14 5.73 4.46 3.34
CA PHE A 14 7.16 4.37 3.06
C PHE A 14 7.77 3.02 3.47
N ALA A 15 6.98 2.11 4.05
CA ALA A 15 7.46 0.76 4.33
C ALA A 15 7.58 -0.02 3.02
N ILE A 16 8.79 -0.46 2.70
CA ILE A 16 9.06 -1.18 1.44
C ILE A 16 8.21 -2.45 1.33
N GLY A 17 8.06 -3.18 2.44
CA GLY A 17 7.20 -4.37 2.46
C GLY A 17 5.74 -4.07 2.13
N ALA A 18 5.20 -2.95 2.62
CA ALA A 18 3.84 -2.54 2.31
C ALA A 18 3.70 -2.21 0.81
N VAL A 19 4.69 -1.54 0.25
CA VAL A 19 4.70 -1.17 -1.17
C VAL A 19 4.78 -2.42 -2.05
N LEU A 20 5.61 -3.38 -1.67
CA LEU A 20 5.68 -4.68 -2.36
C LEU A 20 4.36 -5.44 -2.26
N MET A 21 3.72 -5.44 -1.09
CA MET A 21 2.39 -6.05 -0.92
C MET A 21 1.38 -5.44 -1.90
N MET A 22 1.33 -4.11 -2.01
CA MET A 22 0.43 -3.42 -2.94
C MET A 22 0.71 -3.82 -4.38
N ARG A 23 1.98 -3.86 -4.75
CA ARG A 23 2.42 -4.23 -6.11
C ARG A 23 2.05 -5.67 -6.45
N PHE A 24 2.35 -6.60 -5.55
CA PHE A 24 2.04 -8.01 -5.76
C PHE A 24 0.52 -8.25 -5.76
N ALA A 25 -0.23 -7.52 -4.92
CA ALA A 25 -1.68 -7.60 -4.92
C ALA A 25 -2.27 -7.12 -6.25
N ALA A 26 -1.74 -6.05 -6.83
CA ALA A 26 -2.17 -5.59 -8.14
C ALA A 26 -1.89 -6.63 -9.24
N GLU A 27 -0.72 -7.26 -9.22
CA GLU A 27 -0.38 -8.32 -10.18
C GLU A 27 -1.29 -9.54 -10.00
N ALA A 28 -1.53 -9.97 -8.76
CA ALA A 28 -2.40 -11.10 -8.47
C ALA A 28 -3.85 -10.84 -8.88
N ALA A 29 -4.34 -9.62 -8.70
CA ALA A 29 -5.72 -9.26 -9.02
C ALA A 29 -6.08 -9.47 -10.50
N ALA A 30 -5.12 -9.34 -11.41
CA ALA A 30 -5.33 -9.60 -12.83
C ALA A 30 -5.64 -11.06 -13.13
N LEU A 31 -5.14 -11.98 -12.29
CA LEU A 31 -5.31 -13.43 -12.46
C LEU A 31 -6.33 -14.02 -11.48
N MET A 32 -6.53 -13.39 -10.32
CA MET A 32 -7.48 -13.78 -9.29
C MET A 32 -8.33 -12.55 -8.91
N PRO A 33 -9.38 -12.25 -9.69
CA PRO A 33 -10.11 -10.98 -9.52
C PRO A 33 -11.05 -10.92 -8.31
N SER A 34 -11.32 -12.05 -7.65
CA SER A 34 -12.15 -12.08 -6.44
C SER A 34 -11.26 -11.93 -5.22
N ALA A 35 -11.29 -10.74 -4.60
CA ALA A 35 -10.41 -10.44 -3.49
C ALA A 35 -11.06 -9.47 -2.50
N GLU A 36 -10.61 -9.52 -1.25
CA GLU A 36 -10.98 -8.57 -0.20
C GLU A 36 -9.74 -8.18 0.60
N ILE A 37 -9.78 -7.01 1.20
CA ILE A 37 -8.69 -6.48 2.02
C ILE A 37 -9.15 -6.41 3.47
N VAL A 38 -8.29 -6.83 4.40
CA VAL A 38 -8.47 -6.61 5.84
C VAL A 38 -7.30 -5.75 6.31
N GLU A 39 -7.57 -4.55 6.81
CA GLU A 39 -6.53 -3.71 7.41
C GLU A 39 -6.81 -3.56 8.90
N LEU A 40 -5.76 -3.68 9.71
CA LEU A 40 -5.86 -3.76 11.15
C LEU A 40 -4.89 -2.74 11.76
N HIS A 41 -5.43 -1.85 12.58
CA HIS A 41 -4.65 -0.79 13.21
C HIS A 41 -5.04 -0.65 14.68
N HIS A 42 -4.18 0.05 15.44
CA HIS A 42 -4.49 0.39 16.82
C HIS A 42 -5.81 1.18 16.92
N ASP A 43 -6.43 1.10 18.08
CA ASP A 43 -7.77 1.68 18.34
C ASP A 43 -7.82 3.20 18.29
N LYS A 44 -6.66 3.88 18.32
CA LYS A 44 -6.58 5.35 18.26
C LYS A 44 -6.51 5.90 16.83
N LYS A 45 -6.43 5.04 15.82
CA LYS A 45 -6.48 5.48 14.42
C LYS A 45 -7.90 5.89 14.07
N LEU A 46 -8.11 7.16 13.74
CA LEU A 46 -9.44 7.75 13.52
C LEU A 46 -10.00 7.49 12.13
N ASP A 47 -9.15 7.49 11.11
CA ASP A 47 -9.58 7.24 9.72
C ASP A 47 -9.73 5.75 9.44
N ALA A 48 -10.72 5.41 8.64
CA ALA A 48 -10.98 4.08 8.11
C ALA A 48 -11.68 4.20 6.74
N PRO A 49 -11.27 3.43 5.73
CA PRO A 49 -10.09 2.59 5.73
C PRO A 49 -8.78 3.38 5.77
N SER A 50 -7.65 2.69 6.02
CA SER A 50 -6.33 3.32 5.96
C SER A 50 -6.00 3.76 4.53
N GLY A 51 -5.12 4.76 4.41
CA GLY A 51 -4.65 5.23 3.10
C GLY A 51 -3.98 4.12 2.28
N THR A 52 -3.22 3.25 2.93
CA THR A 52 -2.59 2.10 2.28
C THR A 52 -3.62 1.12 1.72
N ALA A 53 -4.66 0.81 2.49
CA ALA A 53 -5.72 -0.10 2.04
C ALA A 53 -6.50 0.50 0.86
N ALA A 54 -6.86 1.78 0.94
CA ALA A 54 -7.56 2.48 -0.14
C ALA A 54 -6.71 2.49 -1.42
N ARG A 55 -5.41 2.75 -1.31
CA ARG A 55 -4.51 2.74 -2.46
C ARG A 55 -4.34 1.34 -3.04
N THR A 56 -4.24 0.33 -2.18
CA THR A 56 -4.17 -1.07 -2.63
C THR A 56 -5.41 -1.46 -3.44
N ALA A 57 -6.61 -1.14 -2.91
CA ALA A 57 -7.86 -1.42 -3.60
C ALA A 57 -7.94 -0.73 -4.96
N GLU A 58 -7.47 0.52 -5.06
CA GLU A 58 -7.42 1.27 -6.30
C GLU A 58 -6.52 0.60 -7.34
N LEU A 59 -5.30 0.21 -6.95
CA LEU A 59 -4.37 -0.48 -7.83
C LEU A 59 -4.90 -1.84 -8.29
N MET A 60 -5.55 -2.58 -7.40
CA MET A 60 -6.18 -3.86 -7.74
C MET A 60 -7.35 -3.67 -8.70
N LYS A 61 -8.16 -2.63 -8.51
CA LYS A 61 -9.27 -2.30 -9.40
C LYS A 61 -8.75 -1.96 -10.81
N ASP A 62 -7.65 -1.22 -10.90
CA ASP A 62 -7.04 -0.89 -12.19
C ASP A 62 -6.60 -2.15 -12.95
N SER A 63 -6.15 -3.18 -12.22
CA SER A 63 -5.71 -4.46 -12.81
C SER A 63 -6.87 -5.39 -13.17
N SER A 64 -7.88 -5.47 -12.32
CA SER A 64 -8.95 -6.48 -12.44
C SER A 64 -10.27 -5.93 -13.01
N GLY A 65 -10.48 -4.62 -12.92
CA GLY A 65 -11.76 -3.98 -13.25
C GLY A 65 -12.82 -4.10 -12.17
N ASN A 66 -12.53 -4.76 -11.05
CA ASN A 66 -13.48 -5.02 -9.97
C ASN A 66 -13.20 -4.18 -8.73
N ASP A 67 -14.27 -3.74 -8.07
CA ASP A 67 -14.15 -3.15 -6.74
C ASP A 67 -13.68 -4.20 -5.73
N VAL A 68 -12.87 -3.76 -4.77
CA VAL A 68 -12.30 -4.62 -3.73
C VAL A 68 -12.83 -4.15 -2.38
N PRO A 69 -13.64 -4.96 -1.68
CA PRO A 69 -14.11 -4.62 -0.34
C PRO A 69 -12.94 -4.48 0.66
N ILE A 70 -13.05 -3.50 1.56
CA ILE A 70 -12.07 -3.26 2.61
C ILE A 70 -12.75 -3.39 3.96
N HIS A 71 -12.16 -4.18 4.85
CA HIS A 71 -12.61 -4.36 6.23
C HIS A 71 -11.57 -3.75 7.16
N SER A 72 -12.03 -2.90 8.07
CA SER A 72 -11.17 -2.19 9.00
C SER A 72 -11.34 -2.72 10.41
N VAL A 73 -10.24 -3.13 11.05
CA VAL A 73 -10.21 -3.59 12.43
C VAL A 73 -9.45 -2.58 13.27
N ARG A 74 -10.02 -2.17 14.41
CA ARG A 74 -9.43 -1.22 15.36
C ARG A 74 -9.45 -1.84 16.75
N LEU A 75 -8.28 -2.27 17.24
CA LEU A 75 -8.13 -2.94 18.54
C LEU A 75 -6.86 -2.48 19.24
N PRO A 76 -6.88 -2.42 20.59
CA PRO A 76 -5.65 -2.29 21.37
C PRO A 76 -4.69 -3.44 21.04
N GLY A 77 -3.40 -3.16 21.05
CA GLY A 77 -2.37 -4.16 20.74
C GLY A 77 -1.99 -4.27 19.27
N LEU A 78 -2.84 -3.83 18.37
CA LEU A 78 -2.50 -3.74 16.96
C LEU A 78 -1.62 -2.51 16.70
N VAL A 79 -0.81 -2.58 15.65
CA VAL A 79 0.01 -1.45 15.17
C VAL A 79 -0.47 -1.02 13.80
N ALA A 80 0.04 -1.64 12.74
CA ALA A 80 -0.38 -1.37 11.37
C ALA A 80 -0.20 -2.64 10.54
N HIS A 81 -1.29 -3.24 10.14
CA HIS A 81 -1.31 -4.54 9.48
C HIS A 81 -2.27 -4.50 8.30
N GLN A 82 -1.96 -5.24 7.26
CA GLN A 82 -2.87 -5.42 6.14
C GLN A 82 -2.68 -6.79 5.53
N GLU A 83 -3.80 -7.44 5.21
CA GLU A 83 -3.78 -8.63 4.38
C GLU A 83 -4.73 -8.47 3.21
N VAL A 84 -4.32 -9.00 2.07
CA VAL A 84 -5.11 -9.07 0.85
C VAL A 84 -5.39 -10.54 0.60
N ILE A 85 -6.66 -10.90 0.55
CA ILE A 85 -7.09 -12.28 0.43
C ILE A 85 -7.74 -12.46 -0.94
N PHE A 86 -7.21 -13.38 -1.72
CA PHE A 86 -7.73 -13.75 -3.03
C PHE A 86 -8.38 -15.12 -2.95
N GLY A 87 -9.56 -15.27 -3.52
CA GLY A 87 -10.26 -16.54 -3.59
C GLY A 87 -10.33 -17.07 -5.01
N GLY A 88 -10.15 -18.38 -5.15
CA GLY A 88 -10.30 -19.11 -6.41
C GLY A 88 -10.92 -20.48 -6.16
N THR A 89 -11.17 -21.23 -7.22
CA THR A 89 -11.75 -22.56 -7.08
C THR A 89 -10.79 -23.49 -6.37
N GLY A 90 -11.15 -23.89 -5.14
CA GLY A 90 -10.34 -24.82 -4.35
C GLY A 90 -9.08 -24.22 -3.73
N GLU A 91 -8.90 -22.88 -3.78
CA GLU A 91 -7.69 -22.24 -3.25
C GLU A 91 -7.95 -20.82 -2.75
N THR A 92 -7.09 -20.38 -1.85
CA THR A 92 -6.96 -18.97 -1.50
C THR A 92 -5.49 -18.56 -1.54
N LEU A 93 -5.24 -17.30 -1.85
CA LEU A 93 -3.91 -16.69 -1.72
C LEU A 93 -4.03 -15.51 -0.78
N THR A 94 -3.17 -15.42 0.22
CA THR A 94 -3.14 -14.28 1.13
C THR A 94 -1.75 -13.64 1.10
N ILE A 95 -1.72 -12.33 0.89
CA ILE A 95 -0.50 -11.51 0.97
C ILE A 95 -0.65 -10.62 2.19
N ARG A 96 0.30 -10.70 3.13
CA ARG A 96 0.22 -9.95 4.39
C ARG A 96 1.49 -9.16 4.66
N HIS A 97 1.30 -7.95 5.18
CA HIS A 97 2.37 -7.09 5.69
C HIS A 97 2.02 -6.59 7.09
N ASP A 98 2.98 -6.64 7.98
CA ASP A 98 2.89 -6.14 9.34
C ASP A 98 3.99 -5.10 9.59
N ALA A 99 3.60 -3.87 9.90
CA ALA A 99 4.52 -2.85 10.39
C ALA A 99 4.37 -2.81 11.91
N LEU A 100 5.42 -3.20 12.62
CA LEU A 100 5.41 -3.35 14.07
C LEU A 100 6.07 -2.18 14.79
N ASP A 101 6.76 -1.31 14.04
CA ASP A 101 7.50 -0.18 14.57
C ASP A 101 7.65 0.89 13.48
N ARG A 102 7.77 2.16 13.91
CA ARG A 102 8.00 3.28 12.99
C ARG A 102 9.31 3.14 12.21
N ALA A 103 10.27 2.38 12.74
CA ALA A 103 11.52 2.08 12.02
C ALA A 103 11.27 1.38 10.68
N SER A 104 10.13 0.75 10.48
CA SER A 104 9.76 0.13 9.20
C SER A 104 9.71 1.11 8.03
N PHE A 105 9.48 2.40 8.30
CA PHE A 105 9.42 3.43 7.27
C PHE A 105 10.79 3.93 6.82
N MET A 106 11.82 3.75 7.65
CA MET A 106 13.13 4.38 7.43
C MET A 106 13.83 3.96 6.13
N PRO A 107 13.89 2.67 5.77
CA PRO A 107 14.52 2.29 4.50
C PRO A 107 13.85 2.94 3.28
N GLY A 108 12.52 3.03 3.27
CA GLY A 108 11.77 3.68 2.20
C GLY A 108 11.98 5.18 2.16
N VAL A 109 12.01 5.84 3.32
CA VAL A 109 12.31 7.27 3.43
C VAL A 109 13.69 7.57 2.88
N LEU A 110 14.69 6.79 3.25
CA LEU A 110 16.07 6.94 2.74
C LEU A 110 16.13 6.74 1.24
N LEU A 111 15.43 5.75 0.71
CA LEU A 111 15.33 5.51 -0.73
C LEU A 111 14.73 6.72 -1.44
N ALA A 112 13.65 7.28 -0.91
CA ALA A 112 12.98 8.45 -1.45
C ALA A 112 13.92 9.67 -1.46
N ILE A 113 14.62 9.94 -0.36
CA ILE A 113 15.56 11.03 -0.25
C ILE A 113 16.67 10.92 -1.29
N ARG A 114 17.18 9.71 -1.51
CA ARG A 114 18.28 9.47 -2.45
C ARG A 114 17.86 9.61 -3.91
N ARG A 115 16.59 9.38 -4.23
CA ARG A 115 16.12 9.29 -5.62
C ARG A 115 15.19 10.41 -6.08
N VAL A 116 14.62 11.18 -5.16
CA VAL A 116 13.63 12.20 -5.52
C VAL A 116 14.18 13.24 -6.50
N ALA A 117 15.44 13.65 -6.33
CA ALA A 117 16.06 14.67 -7.19
C ALA A 117 16.22 14.20 -8.65
N GLY A 118 16.34 12.89 -8.88
CA GLY A 118 16.52 12.30 -10.21
C GLY A 118 15.24 11.82 -10.88
N LEU A 119 14.07 12.14 -10.33
CA LEU A 119 12.79 11.72 -10.93
C LEU A 119 12.58 12.37 -12.29
N PRO A 120 12.16 11.61 -13.31
CA PRO A 120 11.92 12.15 -14.65
C PRO A 120 10.68 13.06 -14.73
N THR A 121 9.74 12.87 -13.79
CA THR A 121 8.51 13.68 -13.70
C THR A 121 8.29 14.10 -12.25
N SER A 122 7.49 15.16 -12.06
CA SER A 122 7.14 15.67 -10.72
C SER A 122 5.78 16.38 -10.79
N PRO A 123 4.89 16.18 -9.82
CA PRO A 123 5.03 15.30 -8.66
C PRO A 123 4.86 13.82 -9.03
N VAL A 124 5.43 12.94 -8.20
CA VAL A 124 5.24 11.49 -8.29
C VAL A 124 4.50 11.03 -7.06
N VAL A 125 3.48 10.22 -7.24
CA VAL A 125 2.69 9.63 -6.15
C VAL A 125 2.96 8.13 -6.10
N GLY A 126 3.40 7.69 -4.94
CA GLY A 126 3.69 6.28 -4.66
C GLY A 126 5.17 5.95 -4.69
N LEU A 127 5.64 5.29 -3.61
CA LEU A 127 7.02 4.84 -3.48
C LEU A 127 7.36 3.76 -4.51
N GLU A 128 6.37 3.05 -5.00
CA GLU A 128 6.52 2.01 -6.02
C GLU A 128 7.22 2.50 -7.29
N ASN A 129 7.17 3.79 -7.55
CA ASN A 129 7.83 4.39 -8.71
C ASN A 129 9.35 4.46 -8.56
N LEU A 130 9.88 4.18 -7.36
CA LEU A 130 11.30 4.17 -7.05
C LEU A 130 11.88 2.76 -6.93
N LEU A 131 11.03 1.75 -6.93
CA LEU A 131 11.44 0.35 -6.74
C LEU A 131 11.85 -0.32 -8.05
#